data_babad4463ab9868d6522eaaff3fb03fd
#
_entry.id   babad4463ab9868d6522eaaff3fb03fd
#
_cell.length_a   1.000
_cell.length_b   1.000
_cell.length_c   1.000
_cell.angle_alpha   90.00
_cell.angle_beta   90.00
_cell.angle_gamma   90.00
#
_symmetry.space_group_name_H-M   'P 1'
#
loop_
_entity.id
_entity.type
_entity.pdbx_description
1 polymer ?
#
loop_
_entity_poly.entity_id
_entity_poly.type
_entity_poly.pdbx_seq_one_letter_code
_entity_poly.pdbx_strand_id
1 'polypeptide(L)'
;MQCNAAGTIGNSQLGTLLPYDNILNLTTAELTEILVYGEDAEDTESFRDRFFELINNPAYQGNKAQYEQWVKDIDGVGQCKVVRTPDGGGTVGIIFTSSEDGEPSVELIQNVKKTLDPTETEGQGDGLAPVGHVVSVTGVDLKGVTININWILQNGAD
;
A
#
# COMPACT_ATOMS: atom_id res chain seq x y z
N MET A 1 -16.74 -7.19 3.96
CA MET A 1 -16.75 -7.40 5.42
C MET A 1 -15.60 -6.60 6.02
N GLN A 2 -15.76 -6.04 7.21
CA GLN A 2 -14.72 -5.25 7.89
C GLN A 2 -14.49 -5.83 9.29
N CYS A 3 -13.23 -5.94 9.71
CA CYS A 3 -12.87 -6.34 11.08
C CYS A 3 -13.20 -5.20 12.06
N ASN A 4 -13.82 -5.51 13.20
CA ASN A 4 -14.14 -4.51 14.22
C ASN A 4 -12.97 -4.25 15.19
N ALA A 5 -11.99 -5.14 15.24
CA ALA A 5 -10.78 -4.96 16.04
C ALA A 5 -9.75 -4.15 15.23
N ALA A 6 -9.12 -3.18 15.89
CA ALA A 6 -7.99 -2.45 15.30
C ALA A 6 -6.71 -3.31 15.36
N GLY A 7 -5.75 -2.97 14.50
CA GLY A 7 -4.46 -3.65 14.44
C GLY A 7 -4.42 -4.84 13.49
N THR A 8 -3.36 -5.61 13.60
CA THR A 8 -3.04 -6.74 12.70
C THR A 8 -3.80 -8.03 12.99
N ILE A 9 -4.66 -8.06 14.02
CA ILE A 9 -5.36 -9.28 14.48
C ILE A 9 -6.21 -9.96 13.39
N GLY A 10 -6.75 -9.20 12.44
CA GLY A 10 -7.55 -9.70 11.33
C GLY A 10 -6.73 -10.24 10.15
N ASN A 11 -5.45 -9.95 10.08
CA ASN A 11 -4.61 -10.21 8.90
C ASN A 11 -4.33 -11.71 8.64
N SER A 12 -4.55 -12.56 9.62
CA SER A 12 -4.34 -14.02 9.52
C SER A 12 -5.63 -14.84 9.53
N GLN A 13 -6.79 -14.20 9.55
CA GLN A 13 -8.09 -14.85 9.74
C GLN A 13 -8.77 -15.15 8.39
N LEU A 14 -8.20 -16.08 7.61
CA LEU A 14 -8.83 -16.62 6.41
C LEU A 14 -9.59 -17.91 6.72
N GLY A 15 -10.61 -18.24 5.91
CA GLY A 15 -11.35 -19.48 5.97
C GLY A 15 -12.83 -19.32 6.30
N THR A 16 -13.42 -20.39 6.84
CA THR A 16 -14.89 -20.47 7.07
C THR A 16 -15.32 -19.50 8.16
N LEU A 17 -16.34 -18.71 7.83
CA LEU A 17 -16.97 -17.77 8.75
C LEU A 17 -18.28 -18.38 9.31
N LEU A 18 -18.48 -18.18 10.60
CA LEU A 18 -19.74 -18.50 11.25
C LEU A 18 -20.53 -17.20 11.46
N PRO A 19 -21.74 -17.08 10.91
CA PRO A 19 -22.56 -15.89 11.14
C PRO A 19 -22.97 -15.83 12.60
N TYR A 20 -22.92 -14.64 13.19
CA TYR A 20 -23.37 -14.41 14.57
C TYR A 20 -24.91 -14.50 14.67
N ASP A 21 -25.60 -14.00 13.65
CA ASP A 21 -27.06 -14.08 13.54
C ASP A 21 -27.47 -15.07 12.45
N ASN A 22 -28.67 -15.64 12.58
CA ASN A 22 -29.20 -16.54 11.57
C ASN A 22 -29.61 -15.79 10.31
N ILE A 23 -28.82 -15.96 9.25
CA ILE A 23 -29.09 -15.36 7.93
C ILE A 23 -29.85 -16.37 7.07
N LEU A 24 -31.06 -16.03 6.70
CA LEU A 24 -31.91 -16.90 5.89
C LEU A 24 -31.26 -17.20 4.52
N ASN A 25 -31.22 -18.49 4.16
CA ASN A 25 -30.61 -19.01 2.92
C ASN A 25 -29.06 -18.90 2.83
N LEU A 26 -28.36 -18.53 3.90
CA LEU A 26 -26.92 -18.64 3.94
C LEU A 26 -26.51 -20.07 4.28
N THR A 27 -25.86 -20.75 3.35
CA THR A 27 -25.38 -22.14 3.54
C THR A 27 -23.92 -22.17 3.98
N THR A 28 -23.06 -21.32 3.38
CA THR A 28 -21.64 -21.21 3.69
C THR A 28 -21.19 -19.76 3.53
N ALA A 29 -20.24 -19.35 4.36
CA ALA A 29 -19.53 -18.08 4.20
C ALA A 29 -18.04 -18.34 4.43
N GLU A 30 -17.21 -17.80 3.56
CA GLU A 30 -15.77 -17.99 3.61
C GLU A 30 -15.06 -16.67 3.31
N LEU A 31 -14.04 -16.34 4.11
CA LEU A 31 -13.13 -15.25 3.85
C LEU A 31 -11.95 -15.80 3.05
N THR A 32 -11.87 -15.45 1.79
CA THR A 32 -10.90 -15.99 0.84
C THR A 32 -9.67 -15.09 0.70
N GLU A 33 -9.82 -13.78 0.93
CA GLU A 33 -8.77 -12.80 0.71
C GLU A 33 -8.94 -11.60 1.64
N ILE A 34 -7.82 -10.97 2.00
CA ILE A 34 -7.77 -9.72 2.73
C ILE A 34 -7.36 -8.63 1.74
N LEU A 35 -8.27 -7.71 1.43
CA LEU A 35 -8.06 -6.64 0.45
C LEU A 35 -7.23 -5.49 1.01
N VAL A 36 -7.43 -5.18 2.29
CA VAL A 36 -6.69 -4.13 3.02
C VAL A 36 -6.27 -4.72 4.36
N TYR A 37 -4.98 -4.78 4.58
CA TYR A 37 -4.42 -5.26 5.84
C TYR A 37 -4.60 -4.24 6.96
N GLY A 38 -4.89 -4.72 8.15
CA GLY A 38 -4.89 -3.89 9.35
C GLY A 38 -3.45 -3.63 9.83
N GLU A 39 -3.25 -2.48 10.44
CA GLU A 39 -1.95 -2.04 10.96
C GLU A 39 -2.03 -1.78 12.45
N ASP A 40 -0.95 -2.08 13.16
CA ASP A 40 -0.82 -1.75 14.57
C ASP A 40 -0.44 -0.27 14.74
N ALA A 41 -0.56 0.26 15.96
CA ALA A 41 -0.17 1.62 16.23
C ALA A 41 1.32 1.84 15.96
N GLU A 42 1.64 2.95 15.28
CA GLU A 42 3.02 3.34 14.95
C GLU A 42 3.87 3.44 16.23
N ASP A 43 5.06 2.87 16.21
CA ASP A 43 6.00 3.00 17.30
C ASP A 43 6.70 4.38 17.33
N THR A 44 7.31 4.71 18.46
CA THR A 44 7.89 6.05 18.68
C THR A 44 9.06 6.36 17.74
N GLU A 45 9.85 5.37 17.33
CA GLU A 45 11.00 5.61 16.44
C GLU A 45 10.53 5.82 15.01
N SER A 46 9.58 5.00 14.53
CA SER A 46 8.92 5.19 13.22
C SER A 46 8.24 6.56 13.13
N PHE A 47 7.53 6.97 14.20
CA PHE A 47 6.95 8.31 14.27
C PHE A 47 8.02 9.42 14.20
N ARG A 48 9.15 9.24 14.91
CA ARG A 48 10.27 10.20 14.89
C ARG A 48 10.88 10.32 13.49
N ASP A 49 11.13 9.19 12.82
CA ASP A 49 11.70 9.17 11.47
C ASP A 49 10.77 9.87 10.48
N ARG A 50 9.48 9.58 10.52
CA ARG A 50 8.46 10.24 9.69
C ARG A 50 8.39 11.75 9.98
N PHE A 51 8.50 12.15 11.24
CA PHE A 51 8.52 13.57 11.61
C PHE A 51 9.74 14.30 11.04
N PHE A 52 10.93 13.70 11.11
CA PHE A 52 12.13 14.28 10.53
C PHE A 52 12.07 14.29 8.99
N GLU A 53 11.51 13.26 8.37
CA GLU A 53 11.27 13.24 6.92
C GLU A 53 10.37 14.40 6.49
N LEU A 54 9.29 14.64 7.20
CA LEU A 54 8.35 15.75 6.93
C LEU A 54 9.04 17.13 7.04
N ILE A 55 9.91 17.33 8.02
CA ILE A 55 10.63 18.60 8.20
C ILE A 55 11.68 18.79 7.12
N ASN A 56 12.42 17.74 6.75
CA ASN A 56 13.51 17.81 5.78
C ASN A 56 13.04 17.84 4.32
N ASN A 57 11.88 17.22 4.06
CA ASN A 57 11.25 17.13 2.73
C ASN A 57 9.81 17.63 2.77
N PRO A 58 9.58 18.92 2.97
CA PRO A 58 8.22 19.44 3.06
C PRO A 58 7.46 19.21 1.75
N ALA A 59 6.24 18.70 1.89
CA ALA A 59 5.32 18.52 0.78
C ALA A 59 4.79 19.89 0.32
N TYR A 60 5.03 20.21 -0.94
CA TYR A 60 4.51 21.41 -1.60
C TYR A 60 3.73 21.01 -2.85
N GLN A 61 2.58 21.63 -3.05
CA GLN A 61 1.64 21.52 -4.17
C GLN A 61 2.12 20.71 -5.40
N GLY A 62 1.91 19.40 -5.39
CA GLY A 62 2.21 18.51 -6.51
C GLY A 62 3.69 18.15 -6.68
N ASN A 63 4.55 18.41 -5.69
CA ASN A 63 5.92 17.89 -5.72
C ASN A 63 5.94 16.39 -5.38
N LYS A 64 7.09 15.75 -5.60
CA LYS A 64 7.29 14.32 -5.34
C LYS A 64 6.93 13.94 -3.90
N ALA A 65 7.38 14.71 -2.92
CA ALA A 65 7.14 14.44 -1.50
C ALA A 65 5.64 14.48 -1.15
N GLN A 66 4.88 15.37 -1.78
CA GLN A 66 3.44 15.44 -1.56
C GLN A 66 2.70 14.24 -2.14
N TYR A 67 3.08 13.77 -3.34
CA TYR A 67 2.52 12.53 -3.88
C TYR A 67 2.82 11.32 -2.99
N GLU A 68 4.08 11.21 -2.50
CA GLU A 68 4.47 10.15 -1.56
C GLU A 68 3.64 10.20 -0.27
N GLN A 69 3.39 11.40 0.27
CA GLN A 69 2.56 11.59 1.45
C GLN A 69 1.11 11.17 1.19
N TRP A 70 0.47 11.68 0.13
CA TRP A 70 -0.92 11.33 -0.20
C TRP A 70 -1.14 9.83 -0.38
N VAL A 71 -0.17 9.14 -0.97
CA VAL A 71 -0.25 7.69 -1.18
C VAL A 71 -0.07 6.94 0.14
N LYS A 72 0.88 7.35 0.97
CA LYS A 72 1.12 6.74 2.29
C LYS A 72 -0.02 6.98 3.30
N ASP A 73 -0.79 8.06 3.12
CA ASP A 73 -1.96 8.37 3.96
C ASP A 73 -3.18 7.48 3.63
N ILE A 74 -3.11 6.64 2.58
CA ILE A 74 -4.17 5.70 2.22
C ILE A 74 -3.95 4.39 2.98
N ASP A 75 -4.97 3.96 3.72
CA ASP A 75 -4.95 2.71 4.49
C ASP A 75 -4.59 1.50 3.60
N GLY A 76 -3.68 0.66 4.08
CA GLY A 76 -3.22 -0.54 3.38
C GLY A 76 -2.06 -0.32 2.40
N VAL A 77 -1.57 0.90 2.26
CA VAL A 77 -0.38 1.21 1.47
C VAL A 77 0.87 1.15 2.37
N GLY A 78 1.90 0.45 1.92
CA GLY A 78 3.21 0.38 2.56
C GLY A 78 4.19 1.41 1.98
N GLN A 79 5.23 0.92 1.33
CA GLN A 79 6.20 1.80 0.68
C GLN A 79 5.69 2.31 -0.66
N CYS A 80 6.03 3.54 -1.02
CA CYS A 80 5.70 4.07 -2.32
C CYS A 80 6.90 4.75 -3.01
N LYS A 81 6.87 4.73 -4.34
CA LYS A 81 7.86 5.41 -5.19
C LYS A 81 7.15 6.21 -6.27
N VAL A 82 7.47 7.48 -6.34
CA VAL A 82 6.98 8.37 -7.40
C VAL A 82 7.96 8.42 -8.55
N VAL A 83 7.48 8.12 -9.74
CA VAL A 83 8.23 8.18 -11.02
C VAL A 83 7.73 9.39 -11.80
N ARG A 84 8.64 10.27 -12.17
CA ARG A 84 8.27 11.44 -12.95
C ARG A 84 8.12 11.07 -14.44
N THR A 85 7.14 11.62 -15.09
CA THR A 85 6.93 11.59 -16.55
C THR A 85 7.10 10.20 -17.18
N PRO A 86 6.45 9.12 -16.68
CA PRO A 86 6.62 7.80 -17.25
C PRO A 86 6.18 7.73 -18.72
N ASP A 87 5.14 8.49 -19.08
CA ASP A 87 4.55 8.54 -20.42
C ASP A 87 4.68 9.95 -21.07
N GLY A 88 5.61 10.77 -20.58
CA GLY A 88 5.84 12.12 -21.11
C GLY A 88 5.40 13.24 -20.14
N GLY A 89 5.48 14.48 -20.62
CA GLY A 89 5.15 15.65 -19.78
C GLY A 89 3.69 15.64 -19.31
N GLY A 90 3.48 16.01 -18.02
CA GLY A 90 2.16 15.98 -17.39
C GLY A 90 1.75 14.63 -16.82
N THR A 91 2.63 13.60 -16.90
CA THR A 91 2.34 12.28 -16.32
C THR A 91 3.15 12.03 -15.05
N VAL A 92 2.54 11.34 -14.08
CA VAL A 92 3.14 10.95 -12.81
C VAL A 92 2.86 9.46 -12.58
N GLY A 93 3.92 8.67 -12.39
CA GLY A 93 3.80 7.25 -12.05
C GLY A 93 3.90 7.03 -10.55
N ILE A 94 2.99 6.24 -10.01
CA ILE A 94 3.01 5.77 -8.63
C ILE A 94 3.20 4.27 -8.63
N ILE A 95 4.24 3.80 -7.91
CA ILE A 95 4.49 2.38 -7.68
C ILE A 95 4.51 2.19 -6.17
N PHE A 96 3.75 1.22 -5.66
CA PHE A 96 3.66 1.02 -4.22
C PHE A 96 3.50 -0.45 -3.83
N THR A 97 3.81 -0.77 -2.55
CA THR A 97 3.57 -2.06 -1.91
C THR A 97 2.30 -2.01 -1.05
N SER A 98 1.75 -3.15 -0.71
CA SER A 98 0.81 -3.23 0.42
C SER A 98 1.54 -2.95 1.75
N SER A 99 0.80 -2.71 2.83
CA SER A 99 1.36 -2.51 4.18
C SER A 99 2.18 -3.69 4.71
N GLU A 100 2.00 -4.88 4.15
CA GLU A 100 2.80 -6.10 4.42
C GLU A 100 4.01 -6.25 3.48
N ASP A 101 4.45 -5.18 2.82
CA ASP A 101 5.52 -5.16 1.82
C ASP A 101 5.31 -6.13 0.63
N GLY A 102 4.06 -6.57 0.42
CA GLY A 102 3.64 -7.47 -0.65
C GLY A 102 3.06 -6.76 -1.88
N GLU A 103 2.54 -7.57 -2.83
CA GLU A 103 1.76 -7.05 -3.94
C GLU A 103 0.43 -6.46 -3.42
N PRO A 104 0.07 -5.23 -3.81
CA PRO A 104 -1.22 -4.66 -3.45
C PRO A 104 -2.36 -5.32 -4.24
N SER A 105 -3.53 -5.43 -3.62
CA SER A 105 -4.73 -5.92 -4.30
C SER A 105 -5.18 -4.96 -5.41
N VAL A 106 -5.93 -5.49 -6.37
CA VAL A 106 -6.49 -4.69 -7.47
C VAL A 106 -7.39 -3.57 -6.95
N GLU A 107 -8.16 -3.86 -5.90
CA GLU A 107 -9.05 -2.89 -5.25
C GLU A 107 -8.28 -1.76 -4.59
N LEU A 108 -7.14 -2.06 -3.95
CA LEU A 108 -6.28 -1.03 -3.36
C LEU A 108 -5.66 -0.14 -4.43
N ILE A 109 -5.20 -0.72 -5.54
CA ILE A 109 -4.69 0.05 -6.70
C ILE A 109 -5.76 0.99 -7.25
N GLN A 110 -6.99 0.50 -7.41
CA GLN A 110 -8.12 1.32 -7.88
C GLN A 110 -8.49 2.42 -6.88
N ASN A 111 -8.43 2.15 -5.57
CA ASN A 111 -8.68 3.14 -4.54
C ASN A 111 -7.64 4.26 -4.57
N VAL A 112 -6.35 3.92 -4.67
CA VAL A 112 -5.25 4.90 -4.81
C VAL A 112 -5.44 5.73 -6.08
N LYS A 113 -5.75 5.11 -7.22
CA LYS A 113 -6.02 5.81 -8.48
C LYS A 113 -7.20 6.76 -8.35
N LYS A 114 -8.32 6.32 -7.79
CA LYS A 114 -9.51 7.13 -7.58
C LYS A 114 -9.26 8.32 -6.66
N THR A 115 -8.44 8.14 -5.63
CA THR A 115 -8.13 9.20 -4.67
C THR A 115 -7.21 10.27 -5.27
N LEU A 116 -6.22 9.85 -6.06
CA LEU A 116 -5.26 10.78 -6.66
C LEU A 116 -5.79 11.43 -7.93
N ASP A 117 -6.30 10.64 -8.86
CA ASP A 117 -6.71 11.09 -10.19
C ASP A 117 -7.77 10.13 -10.76
N PRO A 118 -9.08 10.41 -10.53
CA PRO A 118 -10.16 9.54 -10.96
C PRO A 118 -10.14 9.28 -12.47
N THR A 119 -10.36 8.02 -12.87
CA THR A 119 -10.26 7.59 -14.28
C THR A 119 -11.23 8.33 -15.22
N GLU A 120 -12.38 8.74 -14.70
CA GLU A 120 -13.40 9.46 -15.48
C GLU A 120 -13.00 10.90 -15.78
N THR A 121 -12.13 11.50 -14.98
CA THR A 121 -11.72 12.91 -15.05
C THR A 121 -10.20 13.07 -14.97
N GLU A 122 -9.46 12.17 -15.60
CA GLU A 122 -7.99 12.17 -15.57
C GLU A 122 -7.40 13.53 -15.97
N GLY A 123 -6.50 14.01 -15.13
CA GLY A 123 -5.78 15.27 -15.32
C GLY A 123 -6.63 16.54 -15.13
N GLN A 124 -7.90 16.43 -14.75
CA GLN A 124 -8.76 17.60 -14.52
C GLN A 124 -8.59 18.20 -13.12
N GLY A 125 -7.95 17.46 -12.20
CA GLY A 125 -7.74 17.93 -10.83
C GLY A 125 -8.93 17.70 -9.90
N ASP A 126 -9.81 16.75 -10.22
CA ASP A 126 -10.94 16.35 -9.37
C ASP A 126 -10.52 15.46 -8.20
N GLY A 127 -9.31 14.87 -8.25
CA GLY A 127 -8.68 14.16 -7.14
C GLY A 127 -7.67 15.04 -6.39
N LEU A 128 -6.71 14.40 -5.72
CA LEU A 128 -5.64 15.12 -5.03
C LEU A 128 -4.57 15.63 -6.01
N ALA A 129 -4.43 15.01 -7.19
CA ALA A 129 -3.46 15.42 -8.18
C ALA A 129 -3.80 16.79 -8.79
N PRO A 130 -2.81 17.66 -8.99
CA PRO A 130 -3.04 18.96 -9.62
C PRO A 130 -3.54 18.85 -11.06
N VAL A 131 -4.24 19.87 -11.52
CA VAL A 131 -4.68 20.02 -12.92
C VAL A 131 -3.49 19.84 -13.88
N GLY A 132 -3.68 19.01 -14.90
CA GLY A 132 -2.66 18.68 -15.89
C GLY A 132 -1.73 17.53 -15.50
N HIS A 133 -1.92 16.93 -14.32
CA HIS A 133 -1.20 15.73 -13.90
C HIS A 133 -2.07 14.49 -14.09
N VAL A 134 -1.75 13.67 -15.06
CA VAL A 134 -2.33 12.34 -15.25
C VAL A 134 -1.52 11.33 -14.44
N VAL A 135 -2.17 10.63 -13.50
CA VAL A 135 -1.49 9.72 -12.58
C VAL A 135 -1.71 8.28 -13.00
N SER A 136 -0.63 7.56 -13.31
CA SER A 136 -0.66 6.10 -13.47
C SER A 136 -0.28 5.42 -12.15
N VAL A 137 -1.06 4.42 -11.74
CA VAL A 137 -0.86 3.70 -10.48
C VAL A 137 -0.63 2.23 -10.77
N THR A 138 0.45 1.68 -10.24
CA THR A 138 0.81 0.26 -10.38
C THR A 138 1.29 -0.32 -9.06
N GLY A 139 0.98 -1.59 -8.82
CA GLY A 139 1.58 -2.35 -7.74
C GLY A 139 3.00 -2.84 -8.09
N VAL A 140 3.75 -3.27 -7.09
CA VAL A 140 5.02 -3.98 -7.28
C VAL A 140 4.76 -5.43 -7.68
N ASP A 141 5.65 -6.00 -8.49
CA ASP A 141 5.73 -7.43 -8.77
C ASP A 141 6.82 -8.05 -7.88
N LEU A 142 6.48 -9.06 -7.09
CA LEU A 142 7.44 -9.76 -6.26
C LEU A 142 8.31 -10.72 -7.09
N LYS A 143 9.63 -10.60 -6.94
CA LYS A 143 10.59 -11.53 -7.56
C LYS A 143 11.31 -12.33 -6.47
N GLY A 144 11.11 -13.64 -6.48
CA GLY A 144 11.86 -14.56 -5.63
C GLY A 144 13.34 -14.59 -6.01
N VAL A 145 14.23 -14.36 -5.04
CA VAL A 145 15.68 -14.52 -5.19
C VAL A 145 16.13 -15.70 -4.35
N THR A 146 16.73 -16.71 -4.99
CA THR A 146 17.31 -17.86 -4.29
C THR A 146 18.80 -17.63 -4.09
N ILE A 147 19.24 -17.62 -2.83
CA ILE A 147 20.64 -17.49 -2.46
C ILE A 147 21.11 -18.84 -1.92
N ASN A 148 22.06 -19.46 -2.60
CA ASN A 148 22.73 -20.68 -2.13
C ASN A 148 24.06 -20.29 -1.48
N ILE A 149 24.20 -20.57 -0.17
CA ILE A 149 25.42 -20.27 0.58
C ILE A 149 26.11 -21.60 0.98
N ASN A 150 27.31 -21.81 0.50
CA ASN A 150 28.17 -22.92 0.93
C ASN A 150 29.12 -22.41 2.02
N TRP A 151 29.00 -22.98 3.21
CA TRP A 151 29.89 -22.70 4.34
C TRP A 151 31.04 -23.66 4.37
N ILE A 152 32.26 -23.17 4.45
CA ILE A 152 33.46 -23.96 4.71
C ILE A 152 33.99 -23.48 6.06
N LEU A 153 33.92 -24.34 7.08
CA LEU A 153 34.54 -24.07 8.37
C LEU A 153 36.08 -24.12 8.22
N GLN A 154 36.73 -23.06 8.67
CA GLN A 154 38.18 -23.02 8.75
C GLN A 154 38.60 -23.86 9.96
N ASN A 155 39.60 -24.75 9.82
CA ASN A 155 40.11 -25.57 10.92
C ASN A 155 40.51 -24.69 12.13
N GLY A 156 39.83 -24.91 13.26
CA GLY A 156 40.09 -24.19 14.51
C GLY A 156 39.04 -23.12 14.90
N ALA A 157 37.91 -23.01 14.19
CA ALA A 157 36.74 -22.28 14.62
C ALA A 157 35.77 -23.21 15.34
N ASP A 158 35.68 -23.11 16.68
CA ASP A 158 34.64 -23.71 17.52
C ASP A 158 33.35 -22.85 17.45
#